data_d27f6c7f8d9dbfe02d348412c8b5e51f
#
_entry.id   d27f6c7f8d9dbfe02d348412c8b5e51f
#
_cell.length_a   1.000
_cell.length_b   1.000
_cell.length_c   1.000
_cell.angle_alpha   90.00
_cell.angle_beta   90.00
_cell.angle_gamma   90.00
#
_symmetry.space_group_name_H-M   'P 1'
#
loop_
_entity.id
_entity.type
_entity.pdbx_description
1 polymer ?
#
loop_
_entity_poly.entity_id
_entity_poly.type
_entity_poly.pdbx_seq_one_letter_code
_entity_poly.pdbx_strand_id
1 'polypeptide(L)'
;MPKPTKFIVTETDEFLTSQGGLAMIGMLAQRCGLRDRISAVVERKKDGSISTADALLTMIGLLSLSKPDFDAVEQFREDDYFQQCLGLKDVPSEATLRQRMDETGLSVRDAVLNASTALLKKDAPKLSPCFKTYIPIDADVSPFDNSGSRKEGVSCTYKLFDGFAPMLAYIGAEGYMLNAELRPGKQHCQEGTPEFLRETIKLARKVTDHSLLMRLDAGNDAIDNMRICKKEKVDYVIKRNLHKESIEEWLLDAQAFGEWHTPREGKTVYVGETIRERDGETVRVIFEVIERTIDRDGNALLLPDIQVHTWWTSLSKREASPGEIISAYHDHGTSEQFHSELKSDMALERLPSGKFSTNALVLTLSVLAFNMLRLCGQVAIDKGYVPRREVKRRRLRKVIQDLMYMAARIITHARRLKLALSRCNPFREAWMQTYRAFAAAG
;
A
#
# COMPACT_ATOMS: atom_id res chain seq x y z
N MET A 1 -32.84 -15.39 -30.74
CA MET A 1 -31.66 -14.92 -30.00
C MET A 1 -30.79 -14.10 -30.94
N PRO A 2 -30.26 -12.93 -30.55
CA PRO A 2 -29.34 -12.17 -31.38
C PRO A 2 -28.08 -13.01 -31.65
N LYS A 3 -27.62 -13.06 -32.88
CA LYS A 3 -26.39 -13.77 -33.27
C LYS A 3 -25.19 -12.82 -33.08
N PRO A 4 -24.00 -13.34 -32.68
CA PRO A 4 -22.79 -12.52 -32.67
C PRO A 4 -22.50 -11.90 -34.05
N THR A 5 -22.10 -10.66 -34.08
CA THR A 5 -21.68 -9.97 -35.30
C THR A 5 -20.36 -10.53 -35.80
N LYS A 6 -20.26 -10.86 -37.08
CA LYS A 6 -18.98 -11.17 -37.72
C LYS A 6 -18.28 -9.89 -38.14
N PHE A 7 -17.05 -9.73 -37.78
CA PHE A 7 -16.23 -8.59 -38.15
C PHE A 7 -15.30 -8.95 -39.31
N ILE A 8 -15.02 -7.96 -40.15
CA ILE A 8 -13.92 -8.04 -41.14
C ILE A 8 -12.68 -7.47 -40.41
N VAL A 9 -11.62 -8.27 -40.34
CA VAL A 9 -10.35 -7.86 -39.74
C VAL A 9 -9.48 -7.21 -40.83
N THR A 10 -8.98 -6.00 -40.52
CA THR A 10 -8.11 -5.22 -41.41
C THR A 10 -6.92 -4.68 -40.62
N GLU A 11 -5.84 -4.37 -41.31
CA GLU A 11 -4.70 -3.67 -40.77
C GLU A 11 -4.87 -2.16 -40.91
N THR A 12 -4.15 -1.39 -40.10
CA THR A 12 -4.12 0.07 -40.15
C THR A 12 -2.70 0.57 -39.86
N ASP A 13 -2.30 1.65 -40.51
CA ASP A 13 -1.03 2.36 -40.25
C ASP A 13 -1.15 3.33 -39.07
N GLU A 14 -2.28 3.36 -38.39
CA GLU A 14 -2.47 4.22 -37.23
C GLU A 14 -1.71 3.69 -36.01
N PHE A 15 -0.94 4.57 -35.36
CA PHE A 15 -0.25 4.23 -34.14
C PHE A 15 -1.23 4.26 -32.94
N LEU A 16 -1.56 3.07 -32.44
CA LEU A 16 -2.54 2.87 -31.36
C LEU A 16 -1.82 2.35 -30.11
N THR A 17 -2.26 2.81 -28.95
CA THR A 17 -1.84 2.25 -27.66
C THR A 17 -3.06 1.85 -26.84
N SER A 18 -2.97 0.79 -26.07
CA SER A 18 -3.94 0.43 -25.04
C SER A 18 -3.54 0.91 -23.64
N GLN A 19 -2.35 1.50 -23.48
CA GLN A 19 -1.75 1.90 -22.20
C GLN A 19 -1.62 3.42 -22.04
N GLY A 20 -2.58 4.19 -22.52
CA GLY A 20 -2.56 5.67 -22.51
C GLY A 20 -2.29 6.29 -21.14
N GLY A 21 -2.59 5.58 -20.04
CA GLY A 21 -2.33 6.03 -18.67
C GLY A 21 -0.87 6.16 -18.30
N LEU A 22 0.06 5.50 -19.00
CA LEU A 22 1.50 5.60 -18.73
C LEU A 22 2.02 7.04 -18.86
N ALA A 23 1.35 7.89 -19.63
CA ALA A 23 1.68 9.31 -19.69
C ALA A 23 1.61 10.00 -18.31
N MET A 24 0.66 9.60 -17.46
CA MET A 24 0.56 10.11 -16.08
C MET A 24 1.69 9.55 -15.20
N ILE A 25 2.03 8.28 -15.35
CA ILE A 25 3.10 7.63 -14.58
C ILE A 25 4.45 8.31 -14.89
N GLY A 26 4.76 8.54 -16.16
CA GLY A 26 5.99 9.22 -16.56
C GLY A 26 6.09 10.65 -16.01
N MET A 27 4.99 11.42 -16.05
CA MET A 27 4.93 12.75 -15.43
C MET A 27 5.20 12.69 -13.92
N LEU A 28 4.58 11.76 -13.20
CA LEU A 28 4.77 11.62 -11.75
C LEU A 28 6.21 11.20 -11.42
N ALA A 29 6.82 10.31 -12.23
CA ALA A 29 8.21 9.91 -12.09
C ALA A 29 9.17 11.09 -12.32
N GLN A 30 8.89 11.94 -13.30
CA GLN A 30 9.65 13.17 -13.54
C GLN A 30 9.50 14.15 -12.37
N ARG A 31 8.28 14.37 -11.89
CA ARG A 31 7.96 15.32 -10.80
C ARG A 31 8.63 14.99 -9.48
N CYS A 32 8.80 13.72 -9.16
CA CYS A 32 9.55 13.29 -7.96
C CYS A 32 11.08 13.24 -8.19
N GLY A 33 11.56 13.60 -9.37
CA GLY A 33 12.97 13.61 -9.72
C GLY A 33 13.62 12.22 -9.62
N LEU A 34 12.88 11.16 -9.94
CA LEU A 34 13.33 9.78 -9.72
C LEU A 34 14.64 9.48 -10.47
N ARG A 35 14.73 9.87 -11.76
CA ARG A 35 15.94 9.65 -12.59
C ARG A 35 17.18 10.26 -11.95
N ASP A 36 17.09 11.51 -11.53
CA ASP A 36 18.24 12.23 -10.94
C ASP A 36 18.64 11.62 -9.60
N ARG A 37 17.67 11.25 -8.77
CA ARG A 37 17.92 10.59 -7.48
C ARG A 37 18.60 9.23 -7.65
N ILE A 38 18.19 8.43 -8.63
CA ILE A 38 18.84 7.15 -8.95
C ILE A 38 20.26 7.42 -9.48
N SER A 39 20.41 8.36 -10.41
CA SER A 39 21.71 8.69 -11.02
C SER A 39 22.71 9.27 -10.02
N ALA A 40 22.26 9.81 -8.90
CA ALA A 40 23.13 10.32 -7.84
C ALA A 40 23.75 9.21 -6.97
N VAL A 41 23.14 8.01 -6.92
CA VAL A 41 23.61 6.91 -6.06
C VAL A 41 24.19 5.72 -6.82
N VAL A 42 24.00 5.68 -8.14
CA VAL A 42 24.52 4.59 -8.99
C VAL A 42 25.52 5.16 -9.99
N GLU A 43 26.68 4.52 -10.09
CA GLU A 43 27.72 4.91 -11.05
C GLU A 43 27.20 4.85 -12.50
N ARG A 44 27.59 5.85 -13.31
CA ARG A 44 27.31 5.87 -14.75
C ARG A 44 28.10 4.73 -15.43
N LYS A 45 27.38 3.84 -16.07
CA LYS A 45 28.00 2.83 -16.94
C LYS A 45 28.44 3.47 -18.28
N LYS A 46 29.38 2.80 -18.95
CA LYS A 46 29.96 3.24 -20.24
C LYS A 46 28.87 3.53 -21.27
N ASP A 47 29.16 4.45 -22.19
CA ASP A 47 28.29 4.84 -23.29
C ASP A 47 27.75 3.63 -24.09
N GLY A 48 26.48 3.69 -24.46
CA GLY A 48 25.78 2.68 -25.26
C GLY A 48 24.98 1.63 -24.47
N SER A 49 25.15 1.52 -23.16
CA SER A 49 24.40 0.54 -22.35
C SER A 49 23.11 1.14 -21.77
N ILE A 50 22.07 0.31 -21.57
CA ILE A 50 20.85 0.67 -20.82
C ILE A 50 21.24 1.16 -19.42
N SER A 51 20.82 2.36 -19.07
CA SER A 51 21.09 2.92 -17.74
C SER A 51 20.29 2.23 -16.66
N THR A 52 20.80 2.22 -15.41
CA THR A 52 20.02 1.74 -14.26
C THR A 52 18.71 2.50 -14.12
N ALA A 53 18.72 3.82 -14.33
CA ALA A 53 17.52 4.64 -14.27
C ALA A 53 16.47 4.21 -15.31
N ASP A 54 16.87 3.89 -16.55
CA ASP A 54 15.96 3.39 -17.59
C ASP A 54 15.37 2.03 -17.19
N ALA A 55 16.17 1.11 -16.66
CA ALA A 55 15.70 -0.18 -16.19
C ALA A 55 14.69 -0.05 -15.05
N LEU A 56 14.95 0.81 -14.06
CA LEU A 56 14.03 1.02 -12.93
C LEU A 56 12.74 1.74 -13.34
N LEU A 57 12.81 2.73 -14.25
CA LEU A 57 11.65 3.37 -14.83
C LEU A 57 10.81 2.40 -15.66
N THR A 58 11.45 1.53 -16.43
CA THR A 58 10.78 0.43 -17.16
C THR A 58 10.01 -0.46 -16.18
N MET A 59 10.66 -0.90 -15.09
CA MET A 59 9.99 -1.73 -14.07
C MET A 59 8.81 -1.02 -13.41
N ILE A 60 8.90 0.29 -13.11
CA ILE A 60 7.79 1.08 -12.58
C ILE A 60 6.64 1.16 -13.59
N GLY A 61 6.93 1.34 -14.88
CA GLY A 61 5.94 1.27 -15.94
C GLY A 61 5.20 -0.07 -15.97
N LEU A 62 5.94 -1.18 -15.91
CA LEU A 62 5.37 -2.53 -15.86
C LEU A 62 4.51 -2.75 -14.61
N LEU A 63 5.01 -2.37 -13.42
CA LEU A 63 4.26 -2.45 -12.15
C LEU A 63 2.96 -1.64 -12.19
N SER A 64 2.97 -0.48 -12.84
CA SER A 64 1.78 0.36 -13.01
C SER A 64 0.73 -0.24 -13.96
N LEU A 65 1.13 -1.23 -14.75
CA LEU A 65 0.26 -2.03 -15.63
C LEU A 65 -0.11 -3.39 -15.03
N SER A 66 0.25 -3.66 -13.76
CA SER A 66 0.07 -4.99 -13.13
C SER A 66 0.80 -6.12 -13.87
N LYS A 67 2.02 -5.84 -14.35
CA LYS A 67 2.89 -6.76 -15.09
C LYS A 67 4.26 -6.86 -14.40
N PRO A 68 4.36 -7.52 -13.23
CA PRO A 68 5.59 -7.54 -12.44
C PRO A 68 6.69 -8.45 -13.01
N ASP A 69 6.38 -9.35 -13.94
CA ASP A 69 7.33 -10.29 -14.51
C ASP A 69 8.25 -9.60 -15.53
N PHE A 70 9.53 -9.99 -15.55
CA PHE A 70 10.51 -9.34 -16.40
C PHE A 70 10.27 -9.58 -17.89
N ASP A 71 9.73 -10.75 -18.27
CA ASP A 71 9.39 -11.09 -19.66
C ASP A 71 8.29 -10.17 -20.23
N ALA A 72 7.47 -9.58 -19.37
CA ALA A 72 6.45 -8.63 -19.78
C ALA A 72 7.02 -7.40 -20.52
N VAL A 73 8.32 -7.11 -20.39
CA VAL A 73 8.96 -6.00 -21.08
C VAL A 73 9.05 -6.23 -22.61
N GLU A 74 9.11 -7.49 -23.06
CA GLU A 74 9.32 -7.83 -24.47
C GLU A 74 8.26 -7.26 -25.41
N GLN A 75 7.01 -7.14 -24.92
CA GLN A 75 5.92 -6.54 -25.70
C GLN A 75 6.07 -5.03 -25.92
N PHE A 76 6.98 -4.36 -25.19
CA PHE A 76 7.19 -2.92 -25.23
C PHE A 76 8.50 -2.51 -25.89
N ARG A 77 9.32 -3.46 -26.35
CA ARG A 77 10.66 -3.17 -26.90
C ARG A 77 10.63 -2.25 -28.13
N GLU A 78 9.60 -2.38 -28.94
CA GLU A 78 9.39 -1.56 -30.13
C GLU A 78 8.23 -0.58 -29.96
N ASP A 79 7.79 -0.34 -28.72
CA ASP A 79 6.71 0.58 -28.39
C ASP A 79 7.26 1.97 -28.09
N ASP A 80 7.30 2.82 -29.11
CA ASP A 80 7.70 4.23 -28.99
C ASP A 80 6.92 4.99 -27.93
N TYR A 81 5.64 4.65 -27.73
CA TYR A 81 4.80 5.31 -26.73
C TYR A 81 5.27 4.98 -25.31
N PHE A 82 5.55 3.71 -25.03
CA PHE A 82 6.08 3.27 -23.74
C PHE A 82 7.41 3.96 -23.45
N GLN A 83 8.31 3.97 -24.41
CA GLN A 83 9.60 4.63 -24.31
C GLN A 83 9.48 6.12 -24.00
N GLN A 84 8.68 6.84 -24.78
CA GLN A 84 8.50 8.30 -24.64
C GLN A 84 7.78 8.70 -23.38
N CYS A 85 6.74 7.97 -22.97
CA CYS A 85 6.00 8.25 -21.74
C CYS A 85 6.88 8.17 -20.50
N LEU A 86 7.77 7.18 -20.44
CA LEU A 86 8.65 6.98 -19.29
C LEU A 86 9.97 7.73 -19.43
N GLY A 87 10.20 8.44 -20.57
CA GLY A 87 11.42 9.19 -20.84
C GLY A 87 12.65 8.31 -20.92
N LEU A 88 12.51 7.09 -21.46
CA LEU A 88 13.62 6.13 -21.61
C LEU A 88 14.48 6.48 -22.82
N LYS A 89 15.79 6.23 -22.74
CA LYS A 89 16.67 6.27 -23.91
C LYS A 89 16.36 5.08 -24.82
N ASP A 90 16.11 3.93 -24.23
CA ASP A 90 15.76 2.68 -24.91
C ASP A 90 15.03 1.74 -23.93
N VAL A 91 14.22 0.81 -24.43
CA VAL A 91 13.54 -0.20 -23.62
C VAL A 91 14.44 -1.44 -23.51
N PRO A 92 14.82 -1.88 -22.29
CA PRO A 92 15.67 -3.06 -22.12
C PRO A 92 15.00 -4.35 -22.60
N SER A 93 15.81 -5.32 -23.04
CA SER A 93 15.33 -6.71 -23.14
C SER A 93 15.09 -7.31 -21.75
N GLU A 94 14.33 -8.41 -21.66
CA GLU A 94 14.13 -9.15 -20.41
C GLU A 94 15.47 -9.45 -19.71
N ALA A 95 16.42 -9.99 -20.44
CA ALA A 95 17.75 -10.34 -19.90
C ALA A 95 18.49 -9.11 -19.36
N THR A 96 18.44 -7.98 -20.08
CA THR A 96 19.06 -6.73 -19.65
C THR A 96 18.36 -6.15 -18.44
N LEU A 97 17.00 -6.15 -18.41
CA LEU A 97 16.23 -5.67 -17.28
C LEU A 97 16.58 -6.48 -16.03
N ARG A 98 16.54 -7.82 -16.11
CA ARG A 98 16.91 -8.72 -15.02
C ARG A 98 18.32 -8.47 -14.51
N GLN A 99 19.30 -8.37 -15.42
CA GLN A 99 20.68 -8.10 -15.07
C GLN A 99 20.82 -6.76 -14.31
N ARG A 100 20.18 -5.68 -14.80
CA ARG A 100 20.24 -4.37 -14.14
C ARG A 100 19.57 -4.39 -12.75
N MET A 101 18.45 -5.07 -12.62
CA MET A 101 17.78 -5.24 -11.33
C MET A 101 18.65 -6.03 -10.33
N ASP A 102 19.31 -7.10 -10.81
CA ASP A 102 20.20 -7.93 -9.99
C ASP A 102 21.45 -7.16 -9.53
N GLU A 103 22.06 -6.37 -10.42
CA GLU A 103 23.23 -5.54 -10.11
C GLU A 103 22.92 -4.38 -9.17
N THR A 104 21.70 -3.84 -9.26
CA THR A 104 21.27 -2.68 -8.47
C THR A 104 20.93 -3.10 -7.04
N GLY A 105 20.17 -4.17 -6.85
CA GLY A 105 19.71 -4.60 -5.54
C GLY A 105 19.10 -3.44 -4.74
N LEU A 106 19.38 -3.39 -3.46
CA LEU A 106 18.85 -2.36 -2.56
C LEU A 106 19.63 -1.04 -2.52
N SER A 107 20.68 -0.87 -3.32
CA SER A 107 21.51 0.35 -3.31
C SER A 107 20.73 1.64 -3.59
N VAL A 108 19.60 1.55 -4.30
CA VAL A 108 18.72 2.68 -4.65
C VAL A 108 17.49 2.80 -3.73
N ARG A 109 17.34 1.94 -2.72
CA ARG A 109 16.14 1.89 -1.86
C ARG A 109 15.77 3.26 -1.30
N ASP A 110 16.73 3.93 -0.68
CA ASP A 110 16.49 5.25 -0.07
C ASP A 110 16.13 6.31 -1.12
N ALA A 111 16.74 6.26 -2.30
CA ALA A 111 16.42 7.16 -3.40
C ALA A 111 14.95 7.00 -3.85
N VAL A 112 14.48 5.76 -3.98
CA VAL A 112 13.09 5.44 -4.37
C VAL A 112 12.09 5.85 -3.28
N LEU A 113 12.34 5.52 -2.02
CA LEU A 113 11.46 5.91 -0.90
C LEU A 113 11.41 7.43 -0.72
N ASN A 114 12.55 8.12 -0.88
CA ASN A 114 12.59 9.58 -0.85
C ASN A 114 11.87 10.21 -2.07
N ALA A 115 11.93 9.60 -3.24
CA ALA A 115 11.13 10.02 -4.39
C ALA A 115 9.64 9.87 -4.11
N SER A 116 9.23 8.74 -3.53
CA SER A 116 7.85 8.46 -3.15
C SER A 116 7.31 9.46 -2.12
N THR A 117 8.06 9.74 -1.05
CA THR A 117 7.63 10.75 -0.05
C THR A 117 7.60 12.17 -0.60
N ALA A 118 8.53 12.53 -1.48
CA ALA A 118 8.52 13.83 -2.15
C ALA A 118 7.30 13.98 -3.06
N LEU A 119 6.92 12.91 -3.77
CA LEU A 119 5.70 12.85 -4.58
C LEU A 119 4.46 13.07 -3.71
N LEU A 120 4.34 12.34 -2.59
CA LEU A 120 3.20 12.46 -1.69
C LEU A 120 3.11 13.86 -1.07
N LYS A 121 4.21 14.43 -0.62
CA LYS A 121 4.23 15.80 -0.06
C LYS A 121 3.76 16.84 -1.06
N LYS A 122 4.12 16.70 -2.34
CA LYS A 122 3.80 17.67 -3.39
C LYS A 122 2.41 17.49 -4.00
N ASP A 123 2.01 16.25 -4.23
CA ASP A 123 0.90 15.91 -5.12
C ASP A 123 -0.26 15.18 -4.44
N ALA A 124 -0.07 14.63 -3.21
CA ALA A 124 -1.18 13.99 -2.53
C ALA A 124 -2.23 15.00 -2.11
N PRO A 125 -3.50 14.70 -2.31
CA PRO A 125 -4.59 15.39 -1.62
C PRO A 125 -4.33 15.39 -0.11
N LYS A 126 -4.98 16.31 0.61
CA LYS A 126 -4.86 16.36 2.07
C LYS A 126 -5.15 15.00 2.68
N LEU A 127 -4.19 14.48 3.47
CA LEU A 127 -4.37 13.22 4.19
C LEU A 127 -5.55 13.31 5.17
N SER A 128 -6.42 12.32 5.14
CA SER A 128 -7.58 12.25 6.04
C SER A 128 -7.16 11.65 7.39
N PRO A 129 -7.51 12.30 8.51
CA PRO A 129 -7.30 11.75 9.83
C PRO A 129 -8.24 10.56 10.09
N CYS A 130 -7.79 9.61 10.91
CA CYS A 130 -8.65 8.54 11.43
C CYS A 130 -9.39 8.96 12.69
N PHE A 131 -8.83 9.91 13.44
CA PHE A 131 -9.35 10.37 14.71
C PHE A 131 -8.85 11.80 14.98
N LYS A 132 -9.76 12.75 15.25
CA LYS A 132 -9.44 14.19 15.47
C LYS A 132 -8.48 14.71 14.39
N THR A 133 -7.25 15.03 14.76
CA THR A 133 -6.18 15.50 13.84
C THR A 133 -5.12 14.43 13.55
N TYR A 134 -5.30 13.22 14.06
CA TYR A 134 -4.32 12.15 13.95
C TYR A 134 -4.36 11.47 12.59
N ILE A 135 -3.26 11.53 11.86
CA ILE A 135 -3.07 10.78 10.63
C ILE A 135 -2.60 9.36 10.98
N PRO A 136 -3.31 8.31 10.56
CA PRO A 136 -2.92 6.94 10.88
C PRO A 136 -1.68 6.51 10.09
N ILE A 137 -0.84 5.73 10.76
CA ILE A 137 0.18 4.89 10.14
C ILE A 137 -0.15 3.45 10.50
N ASP A 138 -0.47 2.64 9.51
CA ASP A 138 -0.73 1.23 9.67
C ASP A 138 0.48 0.44 9.21
N ALA A 139 1.01 -0.42 10.07
CA ALA A 139 2.12 -1.30 9.73
C ALA A 139 1.79 -2.74 10.14
N ASP A 140 1.99 -3.66 9.18
CA ASP A 140 1.63 -5.07 9.36
C ASP A 140 2.44 -5.98 8.43
N VAL A 141 2.56 -7.25 8.80
CA VAL A 141 3.17 -8.32 8.00
C VAL A 141 2.10 -8.98 7.14
N SER A 142 2.31 -8.98 5.84
CA SER A 142 1.39 -9.63 4.90
C SER A 142 2.07 -10.71 4.08
N PRO A 143 1.98 -12.01 4.44
CA PRO A 143 2.66 -13.07 3.73
C PRO A 143 2.28 -13.17 2.25
N PHE A 144 3.29 -13.38 1.39
CA PHE A 144 3.17 -13.57 -0.05
C PHE A 144 3.38 -15.03 -0.37
N ASP A 145 2.39 -15.67 -0.96
CA ASP A 145 2.46 -17.07 -1.35
C ASP A 145 3.40 -17.26 -2.55
N ASN A 146 4.52 -17.93 -2.31
CA ASN A 146 5.48 -18.35 -3.31
C ASN A 146 5.73 -19.86 -3.25
N SER A 147 4.71 -20.62 -2.80
CA SER A 147 4.74 -22.08 -2.73
C SER A 147 5.14 -22.70 -4.05
N GLY A 148 5.90 -23.78 -4.00
CA GLY A 148 6.41 -24.48 -5.16
C GLY A 148 7.59 -23.79 -5.87
N SER A 149 8.09 -22.65 -5.36
CA SER A 149 9.27 -22.00 -5.89
C SER A 149 10.53 -22.25 -5.02
N ARG A 150 11.71 -22.16 -5.65
CA ARG A 150 13.02 -22.28 -4.98
C ARG A 150 13.73 -20.93 -4.86
N LYS A 151 12.98 -19.85 -4.73
CA LYS A 151 13.53 -18.49 -4.62
C LYS A 151 14.24 -18.32 -3.27
N GLU A 152 15.30 -17.55 -3.25
CA GLU A 152 16.03 -17.20 -2.02
C GLU A 152 15.08 -16.51 -1.02
N GLY A 153 15.12 -16.95 0.26
CA GLY A 153 14.28 -16.40 1.34
C GLY A 153 12.88 -16.98 1.43
N VAL A 154 12.44 -17.77 0.46
CA VAL A 154 11.16 -18.51 0.56
C VAL A 154 11.29 -19.58 1.65
N SER A 155 10.36 -19.56 2.58
CA SER A 155 10.29 -20.49 3.70
C SER A 155 8.88 -20.49 4.29
N CYS A 156 8.58 -21.43 5.18
CA CYS A 156 7.27 -21.54 5.81
C CYS A 156 6.91 -20.27 6.58
N THR A 157 5.78 -19.67 6.23
CA THR A 157 5.23 -18.48 6.88
C THR A 157 4.35 -18.86 8.08
N TYR A 158 3.96 -17.87 8.90
CA TYR A 158 3.00 -18.11 10.00
C TYR A 158 1.62 -18.57 9.53
N LYS A 159 1.31 -18.41 8.24
CA LYS A 159 0.07 -18.92 7.60
C LYS A 159 0.22 -20.36 7.05
N LEU A 160 1.33 -21.04 7.36
CA LEU A 160 1.59 -22.43 7.01
C LEU A 160 1.70 -22.70 5.50
N PHE A 161 2.18 -21.73 4.73
CA PHE A 161 2.59 -21.92 3.33
C PHE A 161 3.99 -21.35 3.10
N ASP A 162 4.67 -21.82 2.07
CA ASP A 162 6.00 -21.33 1.70
C ASP A 162 5.92 -20.00 0.95
N GLY A 163 6.63 -19.00 1.45
CA GLY A 163 6.59 -17.67 0.85
C GLY A 163 7.54 -16.69 1.50
N PHE A 164 7.24 -15.42 1.30
CA PHE A 164 7.86 -14.29 1.98
C PHE A 164 6.89 -13.71 3.02
N ALA A 165 7.41 -13.01 4.01
CA ALA A 165 6.62 -12.31 5.03
C ALA A 165 6.96 -10.81 5.07
N PRO A 166 6.73 -10.03 3.98
CA PRO A 166 7.08 -8.63 3.94
C PRO A 166 6.35 -7.82 5.01
N MET A 167 7.06 -6.85 5.60
CA MET A 167 6.49 -5.80 6.45
C MET A 167 6.12 -4.61 5.57
N LEU A 168 4.88 -4.13 5.68
CA LEU A 168 4.32 -3.08 4.86
C LEU A 168 3.79 -1.97 5.76
N ALA A 169 3.94 -0.70 5.34
CA ALA A 169 3.42 0.44 6.08
C ALA A 169 2.69 1.43 5.18
N TYR A 170 1.55 1.92 5.65
CA TYR A 170 0.68 2.86 4.94
C TYR A 170 0.39 4.09 5.79
N ILE A 171 0.05 5.22 5.15
CA ILE A 171 -0.33 6.49 5.79
C ILE A 171 -1.66 7.02 5.26
N GLY A 172 -2.45 7.58 6.17
CA GLY A 172 -3.74 8.21 5.86
C GLY A 172 -4.85 7.19 5.61
N ALA A 173 -6.08 7.63 5.72
CA ALA A 173 -7.25 6.80 5.39
C ALA A 173 -7.29 6.40 3.90
N GLU A 174 -6.60 7.14 3.03
CA GLU A 174 -6.41 6.86 1.62
C GLU A 174 -5.48 5.67 1.38
N GLY A 175 -4.63 5.32 2.34
CA GLY A 175 -3.70 4.21 2.28
C GLY A 175 -2.58 4.40 1.26
N TYR A 176 -1.87 5.52 1.34
CA TYR A 176 -0.60 5.67 0.62
C TYR A 176 0.48 4.83 1.27
N MET A 177 1.30 4.17 0.47
CA MET A 177 2.34 3.30 0.96
C MET A 177 3.58 4.10 1.35
N LEU A 178 4.04 3.99 2.62
CA LEU A 178 5.23 4.69 3.11
C LEU A 178 6.49 3.85 2.95
N ASN A 179 6.40 2.59 3.33
CA ASN A 179 7.57 1.72 3.45
C ASN A 179 7.19 0.27 3.16
N ALA A 180 8.16 -0.49 2.67
CA ALA A 180 8.06 -1.92 2.48
C ALA A 180 9.43 -2.57 2.70
N GLU A 181 9.45 -3.70 3.40
CA GLU A 181 10.63 -4.51 3.65
C GLU A 181 10.33 -5.95 3.33
N LEU A 182 11.03 -6.53 2.36
CA LEU A 182 10.92 -7.96 2.09
C LEU A 182 11.61 -8.75 3.20
N ARG A 183 10.92 -9.73 3.75
CA ARG A 183 11.42 -10.61 4.81
C ARG A 183 11.27 -12.07 4.40
N PRO A 184 12.21 -12.96 4.81
CA PRO A 184 12.03 -14.39 4.66
C PRO A 184 10.73 -14.87 5.31
N GLY A 185 10.09 -15.90 4.76
CA GLY A 185 8.81 -16.41 5.28
C GLY A 185 8.84 -16.80 6.75
N LYS A 186 9.95 -17.39 7.23
CA LYS A 186 10.15 -17.82 8.62
C LYS A 186 10.49 -16.70 9.61
N GLN A 187 10.76 -15.48 9.12
CA GLN A 187 11.15 -14.37 10.01
C GLN A 187 10.00 -14.01 10.93
N HIS A 188 10.29 -13.95 12.24
CA HIS A 188 9.30 -13.56 13.23
C HIS A 188 8.88 -12.09 13.01
N CYS A 189 7.58 -11.80 13.15
CA CYS A 189 7.03 -10.47 12.86
C CYS A 189 7.69 -9.33 13.65
N GLN A 190 8.19 -9.58 14.87
CA GLN A 190 8.85 -8.58 15.70
C GLN A 190 10.33 -8.37 15.35
N GLU A 191 10.97 -9.29 14.64
CA GLU A 191 12.38 -9.19 14.26
C GLU A 191 12.59 -8.07 13.23
N GLY A 192 13.42 -7.05 13.58
CA GLY A 192 13.68 -5.87 12.73
C GLY A 192 12.54 -4.84 12.71
N THR A 193 11.44 -5.09 13.42
CA THR A 193 10.26 -4.20 13.40
C THR A 193 10.52 -2.84 14.06
N PRO A 194 11.26 -2.72 15.19
CA PRO A 194 11.59 -1.41 15.74
C PRO A 194 12.34 -0.50 14.75
N GLU A 195 13.28 -1.05 13.99
CA GLU A 195 14.04 -0.32 12.96
C GLU A 195 13.14 0.10 11.79
N PHE A 196 12.28 -0.81 11.32
CA PHE A 196 11.30 -0.55 10.27
C PHE A 196 10.34 0.57 10.68
N LEU A 197 9.80 0.54 11.92
CA LEU A 197 8.91 1.58 12.43
C LEU A 197 9.62 2.93 12.55
N ARG A 198 10.87 2.97 13.03
CA ARG A 198 11.67 4.20 13.10
C ARG A 198 11.85 4.82 11.71
N GLU A 199 12.21 4.02 10.72
CA GLU A 199 12.34 4.47 9.34
C GLU A 199 10.99 4.97 8.78
N THR A 200 9.92 4.20 9.00
CA THR A 200 8.56 4.55 8.55
C THR A 200 8.11 5.89 9.13
N ILE A 201 8.34 6.14 10.42
CA ILE A 201 8.03 7.42 11.06
C ILE A 201 8.82 8.57 10.41
N LYS A 202 10.11 8.37 10.14
CA LYS A 202 10.93 9.38 9.44
C LYS A 202 10.40 9.69 8.04
N LEU A 203 9.93 8.68 7.31
CA LEU A 203 9.30 8.87 6.01
C LEU A 203 7.96 9.61 6.13
N ALA A 204 7.13 9.27 7.12
CA ALA A 204 5.87 9.95 7.39
C ALA A 204 6.06 11.44 7.70
N ARG A 205 7.07 11.79 8.50
CA ARG A 205 7.41 13.19 8.82
C ARG A 205 7.88 14.00 7.59
N LYS A 206 8.37 13.34 6.53
CA LYS A 206 8.65 14.01 5.25
C LYS A 206 7.37 14.35 4.47
N VAL A 207 6.28 13.63 4.73
CA VAL A 207 4.99 13.81 4.02
C VAL A 207 4.10 14.80 4.76
N THR A 208 4.05 14.75 6.10
CA THR A 208 3.12 15.57 6.90
C THR A 208 3.70 16.00 8.25
N ASP A 209 3.28 17.19 8.72
CA ASP A 209 3.60 17.71 10.05
C ASP A 209 2.47 17.48 11.07
N HIS A 210 1.36 16.83 10.66
CA HIS A 210 0.25 16.49 11.55
C HIS A 210 0.66 15.48 12.63
N SER A 211 -0.15 15.39 13.69
CA SER A 211 -0.03 14.32 14.68
C SER A 211 -0.21 12.96 14.03
N LEU A 212 0.65 12.01 14.38
CA LEU A 212 0.66 10.66 13.82
C LEU A 212 0.15 9.66 14.87
N LEU A 213 -0.63 8.69 14.43
CA LEU A 213 -1.10 7.56 15.24
C LEU A 213 -0.63 6.25 14.61
N MET A 214 0.34 5.57 15.24
CA MET A 214 0.78 4.25 14.83
C MET A 214 -0.25 3.20 15.29
N ARG A 215 -0.74 2.37 14.36
CA ARG A 215 -1.65 1.27 14.64
C ARG A 215 -0.98 -0.04 14.27
N LEU A 216 -0.91 -0.96 15.24
CA LEU A 216 -0.24 -2.25 15.06
C LEU A 216 -1.17 -3.38 15.54
N ASP A 217 -1.06 -4.53 14.88
CA ASP A 217 -1.76 -5.76 15.28
C ASP A 217 -1.11 -6.45 16.50
N ALA A 218 -1.70 -7.54 16.97
CA ALA A 218 -1.21 -8.30 18.10
C ALA A 218 0.11 -9.05 17.82
N GLY A 219 0.46 -9.29 16.56
CA GLY A 219 1.76 -9.84 16.19
C GLY A 219 2.91 -8.89 16.54
N ASN A 220 2.63 -7.60 16.53
CA ASN A 220 3.58 -6.54 16.83
C ASN A 220 3.47 -6.01 18.29
N ASP A 221 2.82 -6.77 19.19
CA ASP A 221 2.73 -6.46 20.61
C ASP A 221 4.08 -6.65 21.33
N ALA A 222 4.96 -5.66 21.20
CA ALA A 222 6.28 -5.63 21.82
C ALA A 222 6.55 -4.27 22.46
N ILE A 223 7.22 -4.30 23.63
CA ILE A 223 7.57 -3.06 24.36
C ILE A 223 8.50 -2.17 23.56
N ASP A 224 9.38 -2.74 22.76
CA ASP A 224 10.33 -1.96 21.94
C ASP A 224 9.61 -1.15 20.86
N ASN A 225 8.49 -1.65 20.31
CA ASN A 225 7.65 -0.90 19.39
C ASN A 225 7.03 0.33 20.08
N MET A 226 6.56 0.19 21.33
CA MET A 226 6.04 1.29 22.13
C MET A 226 7.13 2.33 22.42
N ARG A 227 8.32 1.86 22.82
CA ARG A 227 9.50 2.72 23.10
C ARG A 227 9.93 3.52 21.88
N ILE A 228 9.91 2.90 20.68
CA ILE A 228 10.20 3.62 19.44
C ILE A 228 9.16 4.71 19.18
N CYS A 229 7.87 4.40 19.26
CA CYS A 229 6.82 5.40 19.08
C CYS A 229 6.98 6.57 20.04
N LYS A 230 7.21 6.30 21.32
CA LYS A 230 7.45 7.31 22.36
C LYS A 230 8.70 8.16 22.08
N LYS A 231 9.83 7.51 21.69
CA LYS A 231 11.07 8.21 21.34
C LYS A 231 10.90 9.14 20.13
N GLU A 232 10.19 8.68 19.12
CA GLU A 232 9.92 9.43 17.88
C GLU A 232 8.71 10.39 18.02
N LYS A 233 8.12 10.50 19.21
CA LYS A 233 6.95 11.37 19.52
C LYS A 233 5.75 11.09 18.60
N VAL A 234 5.40 9.83 18.46
CA VAL A 234 4.24 9.34 17.73
C VAL A 234 3.35 8.59 18.71
N ASP A 235 2.07 8.89 18.71
CA ASP A 235 1.10 8.16 19.51
C ASP A 235 0.82 6.79 18.90
N TYR A 236 0.37 5.85 19.73
CA TYR A 236 0.12 4.50 19.27
C TYR A 236 -1.16 3.88 19.84
N VAL A 237 -1.72 2.95 19.08
CA VAL A 237 -2.72 1.97 19.51
C VAL A 237 -2.25 0.61 18.99
N ILE A 238 -1.86 -0.27 19.91
CA ILE A 238 -1.32 -1.60 19.60
C ILE A 238 -2.24 -2.65 20.20
N LYS A 239 -2.80 -3.53 19.36
CA LYS A 239 -3.62 -4.65 19.86
C LYS A 239 -2.75 -5.56 20.72
N ARG A 240 -3.28 -5.89 21.91
CA ARG A 240 -2.55 -6.78 22.83
C ARG A 240 -2.75 -8.24 22.44
N ASN A 241 -1.71 -9.01 22.69
CA ASN A 241 -1.80 -10.44 22.78
C ASN A 241 -2.04 -10.83 24.25
N LEU A 242 -3.19 -11.43 24.54
CA LEU A 242 -3.57 -11.77 25.92
C LEU A 242 -2.73 -12.91 26.51
N HIS A 243 -2.03 -13.68 25.67
CA HIS A 243 -1.23 -14.84 26.09
C HIS A 243 -2.02 -15.79 26.99
N LYS A 244 -1.71 -15.77 28.32
CA LYS A 244 -2.29 -16.63 29.34
C LYS A 244 -3.23 -15.88 30.30
N GLU A 245 -3.60 -14.63 29.97
CA GLU A 245 -4.56 -13.87 30.79
C GLU A 245 -5.94 -14.54 30.75
N SER A 246 -6.61 -14.64 31.90
CA SER A 246 -7.92 -15.27 32.00
C SER A 246 -9.00 -14.42 31.36
N ILE A 247 -9.80 -15.04 30.50
CA ILE A 247 -10.99 -14.40 29.87
C ILE A 247 -12.03 -14.08 30.94
N GLU A 248 -12.19 -14.96 31.94
CA GLU A 248 -13.14 -14.80 33.04
C GLU A 248 -12.76 -13.60 33.93
N GLU A 249 -11.47 -13.41 34.22
CA GLU A 249 -11.00 -12.24 34.98
C GLU A 249 -11.28 -10.94 34.21
N TRP A 250 -11.04 -10.95 32.89
CA TRP A 250 -11.36 -9.79 32.05
C TRP A 250 -12.87 -9.50 32.02
N LEU A 251 -13.73 -10.53 32.04
CA LEU A 251 -15.19 -10.34 32.11
C LEU A 251 -15.58 -9.73 33.44
N LEU A 252 -15.03 -10.22 34.56
CA LEU A 252 -15.32 -9.67 35.90
C LEU A 252 -14.85 -8.21 36.01
N ASP A 253 -13.66 -7.89 35.56
CA ASP A 253 -13.16 -6.51 35.52
C ASP A 253 -14.07 -5.62 34.65
N ALA A 254 -14.50 -6.12 33.50
CA ALA A 254 -15.38 -5.39 32.57
C ALA A 254 -16.77 -5.15 33.16
N GLN A 255 -17.33 -6.12 33.85
CA GLN A 255 -18.63 -5.98 34.55
C GLN A 255 -18.54 -5.01 35.73
N ALA A 256 -17.40 -4.95 36.41
CA ALA A 256 -17.19 -4.09 37.57
C ALA A 256 -16.89 -2.63 37.20
N PHE A 257 -16.13 -2.39 36.14
CA PHE A 257 -15.54 -1.08 35.81
C PHE A 257 -15.83 -0.58 34.42
N GLY A 258 -16.44 -1.38 33.54
CA GLY A 258 -16.73 -1.00 32.15
C GLY A 258 -18.09 -0.31 31.99
N GLU A 259 -18.17 0.60 31.03
CA GLU A 259 -19.45 1.05 30.50
C GLU A 259 -20.02 -0.05 29.59
N TRP A 260 -21.32 -0.34 29.69
CA TRP A 260 -21.90 -1.42 28.91
C TRP A 260 -23.08 -0.97 28.07
N HIS A 261 -23.31 -1.68 26.96
CA HIS A 261 -24.50 -1.53 26.13
C HIS A 261 -24.89 -2.88 25.50
N THR A 262 -26.14 -3.00 25.09
CA THR A 262 -26.70 -4.21 24.47
C THR A 262 -27.07 -3.92 23.01
N PRO A 263 -26.18 -4.14 22.02
CA PRO A 263 -26.47 -3.84 20.61
C PRO A 263 -27.61 -4.67 20.02
N ARG A 264 -27.82 -5.88 20.55
CA ARG A 264 -28.93 -6.79 20.24
C ARG A 264 -29.22 -7.72 21.45
N GLU A 265 -30.36 -8.37 21.44
CA GLU A 265 -30.67 -9.39 22.42
C GLU A 265 -29.59 -10.47 22.50
N GLY A 266 -29.22 -10.88 23.69
CA GLY A 266 -28.17 -11.86 23.95
C GLY A 266 -26.77 -11.43 23.60
N LYS A 267 -26.48 -10.13 23.35
CA LYS A 267 -25.13 -9.59 23.19
C LYS A 267 -24.93 -8.37 24.08
N THR A 268 -24.04 -8.45 25.05
CA THR A 268 -23.59 -7.32 25.87
C THR A 268 -22.15 -6.98 25.52
N VAL A 269 -21.86 -5.70 25.39
CA VAL A 269 -20.52 -5.18 25.12
C VAL A 269 -20.13 -4.27 26.26
N TYR A 270 -19.01 -4.57 26.90
CA TYR A 270 -18.40 -3.77 27.97
C TYR A 270 -17.18 -3.07 27.40
N VAL A 271 -17.06 -1.77 27.62
CA VAL A 271 -15.93 -0.94 27.17
C VAL A 271 -15.37 -0.19 28.36
N GLY A 272 -14.05 -0.23 28.51
CA GLY A 272 -13.40 0.47 29.61
C GLY A 272 -11.89 0.57 29.44
N GLU A 273 -11.26 0.95 30.53
CA GLU A 273 -9.82 1.14 30.57
C GLU A 273 -9.24 0.72 31.90
N THR A 274 -7.99 0.33 31.87
CA THR A 274 -7.17 0.05 33.05
C THR A 274 -5.75 0.51 32.82
N ILE A 275 -4.93 0.39 33.84
CA ILE A 275 -3.51 0.67 33.76
C ILE A 275 -2.78 -0.64 34.08
N ARG A 276 -1.79 -0.97 33.28
CA ARG A 276 -0.94 -2.15 33.50
C ARG A 276 0.54 -1.73 33.45
N GLU A 277 1.34 -2.42 34.21
CA GLU A 277 2.79 -2.31 34.13
C GLU A 277 3.33 -3.31 33.11
N ARG A 278 4.28 -2.84 32.27
CA ARG A 278 4.97 -3.67 31.30
C ARG A 278 6.44 -3.27 31.24
N ASP A 279 7.33 -4.17 31.62
CA ASP A 279 8.79 -3.96 31.59
C ASP A 279 9.23 -2.64 32.25
N GLY A 280 8.61 -2.29 33.41
CA GLY A 280 8.90 -1.09 34.20
C GLY A 280 8.22 0.18 33.66
N GLU A 281 7.38 0.08 32.64
CA GLU A 281 6.58 1.18 32.13
C GLU A 281 5.10 1.02 32.48
N THR A 282 4.49 2.11 32.97
CA THR A 282 3.05 2.17 33.23
C THR A 282 2.34 2.57 31.95
N VAL A 283 1.47 1.70 31.42
CA VAL A 283 0.79 1.90 30.13
C VAL A 283 -0.72 1.80 30.30
N ARG A 284 -1.46 2.67 29.66
CA ARG A 284 -2.92 2.65 29.58
C ARG A 284 -3.36 1.50 28.66
N VAL A 285 -4.31 0.71 29.15
CA VAL A 285 -4.96 -0.39 28.41
C VAL A 285 -6.42 -0.05 28.22
N ILE A 286 -6.86 -0.14 27.00
CA ILE A 286 -8.29 -0.10 26.64
C ILE A 286 -8.77 -1.54 26.48
N PHE A 287 -9.99 -1.84 26.93
CA PHE A 287 -10.61 -3.13 26.72
C PHE A 287 -12.00 -3.02 26.13
N GLU A 288 -12.35 -4.02 25.33
CA GLU A 288 -13.70 -4.34 24.87
C GLU A 288 -13.95 -5.81 25.18
N VAL A 289 -14.93 -6.09 26.01
CA VAL A 289 -15.35 -7.47 26.32
C VAL A 289 -16.75 -7.67 25.77
N ILE A 290 -16.93 -8.69 24.96
CA ILE A 290 -18.19 -9.03 24.31
C ILE A 290 -18.67 -10.36 24.88
N GLU A 291 -19.83 -10.32 25.52
CA GLU A 291 -20.52 -11.51 26.02
C GLU A 291 -21.74 -11.81 25.16
N ARG A 292 -21.82 -13.04 24.65
CA ARG A 292 -22.95 -13.52 23.86
C ARG A 292 -23.59 -14.71 24.53
N THR A 293 -24.90 -14.62 24.80
CA THR A 293 -25.73 -15.71 25.31
C THR A 293 -26.67 -16.30 24.28
N ILE A 294 -26.78 -15.64 23.12
CA ILE A 294 -27.57 -16.08 21.95
C ILE A 294 -26.68 -16.01 20.70
N ASP A 295 -26.71 -17.07 19.88
CA ASP A 295 -25.99 -17.17 18.62
C ASP A 295 -26.57 -16.27 17.52
N ARG A 296 -26.04 -16.39 16.28
CA ARG A 296 -26.53 -15.60 15.12
C ARG A 296 -27.89 -16.05 14.62
N ASP A 297 -28.26 -17.30 14.91
CA ASP A 297 -29.52 -17.93 14.46
C ASP A 297 -30.65 -17.79 15.50
N GLY A 298 -30.34 -17.15 16.64
CA GLY A 298 -31.34 -16.88 17.72
C GLY A 298 -31.42 -17.97 18.76
N ASN A 299 -30.53 -18.97 18.78
CA ASN A 299 -30.53 -20.04 19.75
C ASN A 299 -29.76 -19.63 21.02
N ALA A 300 -30.26 -20.01 22.17
CA ALA A 300 -29.54 -19.81 23.42
C ALA A 300 -28.29 -20.69 23.48
N LEU A 301 -27.16 -20.10 23.83
CA LEU A 301 -25.90 -20.80 24.03
C LEU A 301 -25.90 -21.49 25.39
N LEU A 302 -25.38 -22.72 25.47
CA LEU A 302 -25.26 -23.46 26.74
C LEU A 302 -24.28 -22.76 27.70
N LEU A 303 -23.20 -22.19 27.14
CA LEU A 303 -22.26 -21.33 27.84
C LEU A 303 -22.10 -20.02 27.05
N PRO A 304 -21.96 -18.87 27.72
CA PRO A 304 -21.71 -17.61 27.03
C PRO A 304 -20.42 -17.67 26.18
N ASP A 305 -20.49 -17.16 24.96
CA ASP A 305 -19.31 -16.89 24.13
C ASP A 305 -18.73 -15.53 24.55
N ILE A 306 -17.51 -15.54 25.12
CA ILE A 306 -16.84 -14.35 25.63
C ILE A 306 -15.64 -14.04 24.75
N GLN A 307 -15.62 -12.82 24.21
CA GLN A 307 -14.50 -12.32 23.43
C GLN A 307 -13.89 -11.11 24.13
N VAL A 308 -12.57 -11.13 24.29
CA VAL A 308 -11.81 -10.06 24.94
C VAL A 308 -10.87 -9.44 23.92
N HIS A 309 -11.01 -8.14 23.72
CA HIS A 309 -10.10 -7.33 22.90
C HIS A 309 -9.48 -6.26 23.77
N THR A 310 -8.16 -6.14 23.70
CA THR A 310 -7.44 -5.13 24.49
C THR A 310 -6.39 -4.43 23.65
N TRP A 311 -6.06 -3.19 24.00
CA TRP A 311 -5.10 -2.36 23.29
C TRP A 311 -4.23 -1.56 24.24
N TRP A 312 -2.94 -1.54 23.98
CA TRP A 312 -2.02 -0.56 24.55
C TRP A 312 -2.18 0.77 23.85
N THR A 313 -2.15 1.88 24.60
CA THR A 313 -2.18 3.22 24.01
C THR A 313 -1.34 4.21 24.79
N SER A 314 -0.71 5.15 24.07
CA SER A 314 -0.05 6.34 24.67
C SER A 314 -1.02 7.48 24.90
N LEU A 315 -2.20 7.48 24.23
CA LEU A 315 -3.18 8.55 24.36
C LEU A 315 -3.75 8.60 25.79
N SER A 316 -3.72 9.77 26.39
CA SER A 316 -4.30 9.98 27.73
C SER A 316 -5.84 9.99 27.70
N LYS A 317 -6.46 9.89 28.89
CA LYS A 317 -7.92 10.01 29.04
C LYS A 317 -8.50 11.33 28.51
N ARG A 318 -7.70 12.42 28.56
CA ARG A 318 -8.11 13.74 28.06
C ARG A 318 -8.07 13.81 26.54
N GLU A 319 -7.20 13.05 25.92
CA GLU A 319 -7.00 13.04 24.46
C GLU A 319 -8.03 12.13 23.77
N ALA A 320 -8.31 10.95 24.34
CA ALA A 320 -9.23 10.00 23.73
C ALA A 320 -9.95 9.14 24.78
N SER A 321 -11.25 8.98 24.62
CA SER A 321 -12.08 8.00 25.33
C SER A 321 -11.80 6.57 24.84
N PRO A 322 -12.14 5.53 25.63
CA PRO A 322 -12.01 4.14 25.21
C PRO A 322 -12.70 3.85 23.87
N GLY A 323 -13.94 4.32 23.70
CA GLY A 323 -14.71 4.11 22.46
C GLY A 323 -14.06 4.77 21.23
N GLU A 324 -13.49 5.97 21.39
CA GLU A 324 -12.76 6.64 20.29
C GLU A 324 -11.50 5.87 19.88
N ILE A 325 -10.76 5.29 20.84
CA ILE A 325 -9.57 4.48 20.56
C ILE A 325 -9.95 3.18 19.86
N ILE A 326 -10.99 2.49 20.31
CA ILE A 326 -11.52 1.28 19.68
C ILE A 326 -11.95 1.57 18.24
N SER A 327 -12.71 2.66 18.03
CA SER A 327 -13.14 3.09 16.69
C SER A 327 -11.95 3.41 15.79
N ALA A 328 -10.96 4.18 16.29
CA ALA A 328 -9.74 4.50 15.55
C ALA A 328 -8.93 3.25 15.19
N TYR A 329 -8.93 2.22 16.05
CA TYR A 329 -8.26 0.94 15.75
C TYR A 329 -9.05 0.10 14.75
N HIS A 330 -10.38 0.04 14.83
CA HIS A 330 -11.19 -0.76 13.89
C HIS A 330 -10.98 -0.35 12.43
N ASP A 331 -10.71 0.93 12.17
CA ASP A 331 -10.35 1.41 10.84
C ASP A 331 -9.01 0.83 10.33
N HIS A 332 -8.16 0.29 11.20
CA HIS A 332 -6.94 -0.43 10.84
C HIS A 332 -7.21 -1.66 9.94
N GLY A 333 -8.36 -2.31 10.09
CA GLY A 333 -8.78 -3.41 9.20
C GLY A 333 -8.83 -3.02 7.72
N THR A 334 -8.84 -1.72 7.40
CA THR A 334 -8.72 -1.24 6.02
C THR A 334 -7.34 -1.53 5.41
N SER A 335 -6.30 -1.72 6.23
CA SER A 335 -4.95 -2.08 5.76
C SER A 335 -4.92 -3.41 5.02
N GLU A 336 -5.77 -4.38 5.39
CA GLU A 336 -5.91 -5.66 4.68
C GLU A 336 -6.33 -5.46 3.21
N GLN A 337 -7.14 -4.43 2.94
CA GLN A 337 -7.51 -4.08 1.57
C GLN A 337 -6.30 -3.53 0.80
N PHE A 338 -5.43 -2.74 1.45
CA PHE A 338 -4.21 -2.23 0.81
C PHE A 338 -3.25 -3.37 0.49
N HIS A 339 -3.11 -4.35 1.40
CA HIS A 339 -2.34 -5.56 1.14
C HIS A 339 -2.90 -6.35 -0.06
N SER A 340 -4.22 -6.51 -0.13
CA SER A 340 -4.88 -7.16 -1.27
C SER A 340 -4.66 -6.41 -2.59
N GLU A 341 -4.63 -5.07 -2.57
CA GLU A 341 -4.34 -4.27 -3.76
C GLU A 341 -2.91 -4.48 -4.25
N LEU A 342 -1.93 -4.55 -3.35
CA LEU A 342 -0.55 -4.84 -3.71
C LEU A 342 -0.40 -6.27 -4.28
N LYS A 343 -0.96 -7.26 -3.59
CA LYS A 343 -0.87 -8.68 -3.97
C LYS A 343 -1.61 -8.96 -5.27
N SER A 344 -2.90 -8.63 -5.30
CA SER A 344 -3.82 -9.08 -6.35
C SER A 344 -3.97 -8.06 -7.47
N ASP A 345 -4.08 -6.76 -7.14
CA ASP A 345 -4.36 -5.75 -8.17
C ASP A 345 -3.07 -5.35 -8.93
N MET A 346 -1.91 -5.36 -8.26
CA MET A 346 -0.60 -5.18 -8.88
C MET A 346 0.12 -6.50 -9.20
N ALA A 347 -0.52 -7.66 -8.95
CA ALA A 347 -0.03 -9.01 -9.20
C ALA A 347 1.32 -9.35 -8.51
N LEU A 348 1.62 -8.72 -7.36
CA LEU A 348 2.92 -8.84 -6.69
C LEU A 348 3.00 -10.00 -5.68
N GLU A 349 1.96 -10.78 -5.48
CA GLU A 349 2.01 -11.93 -4.58
C GLU A 349 3.14 -12.89 -4.93
N ARG A 350 3.38 -13.12 -6.23
CA ARG A 350 4.51 -13.90 -6.74
C ARG A 350 5.57 -12.99 -7.31
N LEU A 351 6.60 -12.70 -6.49
CA LEU A 351 7.72 -11.86 -6.93
C LEU A 351 8.54 -12.55 -8.03
N PRO A 352 9.07 -11.79 -9.04
CA PRO A 352 9.53 -12.38 -10.31
C PRO A 352 10.92 -13.04 -10.27
N SER A 353 11.78 -12.69 -9.31
CA SER A 353 13.19 -13.14 -9.31
C SER A 353 13.45 -14.37 -8.45
N GLY A 354 14.47 -15.15 -8.78
CA GLY A 354 15.03 -16.15 -7.89
C GLY A 354 15.87 -15.56 -6.75
N LYS A 355 16.36 -14.31 -6.89
CA LYS A 355 17.22 -13.64 -5.90
C LYS A 355 16.41 -12.80 -4.92
N PHE A 356 16.74 -12.88 -3.65
CA PHE A 356 16.08 -12.13 -2.60
C PHE A 356 16.26 -10.61 -2.75
N SER A 357 17.49 -10.16 -3.01
CA SER A 357 17.80 -8.73 -3.17
C SER A 357 17.05 -8.08 -4.33
N THR A 358 16.90 -8.80 -5.44
CA THR A 358 16.14 -8.34 -6.61
C THR A 358 14.65 -8.25 -6.31
N ASN A 359 14.09 -9.24 -5.62
CA ASN A 359 12.70 -9.20 -5.17
C ASN A 359 12.45 -8.07 -4.16
N ALA A 360 13.40 -7.80 -3.28
CA ALA A 360 13.34 -6.66 -2.36
C ALA A 360 13.36 -5.32 -3.10
N LEU A 361 14.14 -5.20 -4.18
CA LEU A 361 14.12 -4.04 -5.07
C LEU A 361 12.77 -3.89 -5.78
N VAL A 362 12.21 -4.97 -6.34
CA VAL A 362 10.88 -4.95 -6.98
C VAL A 362 9.82 -4.47 -5.98
N LEU A 363 9.85 -4.98 -4.75
CA LEU A 363 8.94 -4.53 -3.69
C LEU A 363 9.15 -3.04 -3.33
N THR A 364 10.40 -2.57 -3.32
CA THR A 364 10.70 -1.14 -3.09
C THR A 364 10.15 -0.25 -4.22
N LEU A 365 10.34 -0.65 -5.48
CA LEU A 365 9.78 0.07 -6.64
C LEU A 365 8.26 0.07 -6.63
N SER A 366 7.65 -1.00 -6.12
CA SER A 366 6.20 -1.08 -6.00
C SER A 366 5.61 -0.07 -5.03
N VAL A 367 6.35 0.40 -4.01
CA VAL A 367 5.91 1.50 -3.12
C VAL A 367 5.62 2.75 -3.95
N LEU A 368 6.52 3.11 -4.85
CA LEU A 368 6.35 4.30 -5.69
C LEU A 368 5.26 4.10 -6.74
N ALA A 369 5.24 2.95 -7.44
CA ALA A 369 4.21 2.64 -8.44
C ALA A 369 2.81 2.59 -7.83
N PHE A 370 2.66 1.98 -6.63
CA PHE A 370 1.42 1.96 -5.85
C PHE A 370 0.93 3.38 -5.56
N ASN A 371 1.83 4.26 -5.10
CA ASN A 371 1.49 5.64 -4.78
C ASN A 371 1.13 6.45 -6.03
N MET A 372 1.81 6.26 -7.16
CA MET A 372 1.44 6.89 -8.43
C MET A 372 0.03 6.47 -8.88
N LEU A 373 -0.30 5.19 -8.80
CA LEU A 373 -1.64 4.69 -9.11
C LEU A 373 -2.68 5.23 -8.12
N ARG A 374 -2.37 5.25 -6.82
CA ARG A 374 -3.24 5.79 -5.79
C ARG A 374 -3.53 7.28 -6.03
N LEU A 375 -2.52 8.08 -6.37
CA LEU A 375 -2.67 9.49 -6.72
C LEU A 375 -3.58 9.68 -7.94
N CYS A 376 -3.39 8.91 -9.00
CA CYS A 376 -4.28 8.96 -10.17
C CYS A 376 -5.74 8.69 -9.77
N GLY A 377 -5.98 7.71 -8.89
CA GLY A 377 -7.30 7.39 -8.38
C GLY A 377 -7.93 8.49 -7.52
N GLN A 378 -7.15 9.07 -6.58
CA GLN A 378 -7.63 10.10 -5.66
C GLN A 378 -7.91 11.42 -6.39
N VAL A 379 -7.04 11.87 -7.28
CA VAL A 379 -7.26 13.08 -8.07
C VAL A 379 -8.51 12.94 -8.94
N ALA A 380 -8.76 11.76 -9.50
CA ALA A 380 -9.97 11.49 -10.29
C ALA A 380 -11.26 11.60 -9.44
N ILE A 381 -11.21 11.16 -8.15
CA ILE A 381 -12.32 11.29 -7.21
C ILE A 381 -12.53 12.75 -6.81
N ASP A 382 -11.47 13.43 -6.36
CA ASP A 382 -11.54 14.79 -5.81
C ASP A 382 -12.06 15.80 -6.83
N LYS A 383 -11.84 15.55 -8.11
CA LYS A 383 -12.36 16.36 -9.21
C LYS A 383 -13.78 15.97 -9.64
N GLY A 384 -14.39 14.96 -9.00
CA GLY A 384 -15.77 14.55 -9.28
C GLY A 384 -16.00 13.88 -10.64
N TYR A 385 -14.95 13.41 -11.31
CA TYR A 385 -15.04 12.87 -12.67
C TYR A 385 -15.25 11.36 -12.75
N VAL A 386 -15.41 10.69 -11.61
CA VAL A 386 -15.65 9.24 -11.58
C VAL A 386 -17.14 8.96 -11.76
N PRO A 387 -17.56 8.24 -12.82
CA PRO A 387 -18.98 7.90 -12.97
C PRO A 387 -19.46 7.02 -11.81
N ARG A 388 -20.60 7.40 -11.21
CA ARG A 388 -21.53 6.53 -10.46
C ARG A 388 -21.31 6.22 -9.00
N ARG A 389 -20.30 6.71 -8.23
CA ARG A 389 -20.28 6.46 -6.77
C ARG A 389 -19.48 7.51 -6.00
N GLU A 390 -20.03 7.97 -4.89
CA GLU A 390 -19.27 8.57 -3.81
C GLU A 390 -18.42 7.47 -3.12
N VAL A 391 -17.13 7.48 -3.35
CA VAL A 391 -16.17 6.56 -2.70
C VAL A 391 -15.04 7.39 -2.10
N LYS A 392 -14.63 7.03 -0.89
CA LYS A 392 -13.46 7.67 -0.24
C LYS A 392 -12.15 7.35 -0.99
N ARG A 393 -12.12 6.23 -1.72
CA ARG A 393 -10.91 5.72 -2.38
C ARG A 393 -11.27 4.83 -3.57
N ARG A 394 -10.53 4.94 -4.67
CA ARG A 394 -10.60 3.98 -5.78
C ARG A 394 -9.64 2.82 -5.55
N ARG A 395 -10.14 1.60 -5.67
CA ARG A 395 -9.31 0.39 -5.65
C ARG A 395 -8.35 0.40 -6.86
N LEU A 396 -7.09 -0.02 -6.65
CA LEU A 396 -6.06 0.05 -7.70
C LEU A 396 -6.44 -0.73 -8.95
N ARG A 397 -7.10 -1.89 -8.84
CA ARG A 397 -7.63 -2.63 -9.99
C ARG A 397 -8.49 -1.72 -10.89
N LYS A 398 -9.34 -0.90 -10.30
CA LYS A 398 -10.18 0.04 -11.06
C LYS A 398 -9.37 1.19 -11.67
N VAL A 399 -8.37 1.67 -10.96
CA VAL A 399 -7.44 2.69 -11.51
C VAL A 399 -6.69 2.14 -12.72
N ILE A 400 -6.16 0.92 -12.61
CA ILE A 400 -5.43 0.26 -13.69
C ILE A 400 -6.35 0.04 -14.88
N GLN A 401 -7.54 -0.54 -14.68
CA GLN A 401 -8.49 -0.84 -15.76
C GLN A 401 -9.02 0.41 -16.46
N ASP A 402 -9.37 1.45 -15.69
CA ASP A 402 -10.13 2.59 -16.19
C ASP A 402 -9.23 3.76 -16.64
N LEU A 403 -8.02 3.89 -16.06
CA LEU A 403 -7.11 4.99 -16.32
C LEU A 403 -5.79 4.57 -16.96
N MET A 404 -5.21 3.41 -16.59
CA MET A 404 -3.95 2.96 -17.18
C MET A 404 -4.19 2.30 -18.54
N TYR A 405 -5.13 1.34 -18.61
CA TYR A 405 -5.53 0.70 -19.87
C TYR A 405 -6.53 1.56 -20.65
N MET A 406 -6.12 2.80 -20.96
CA MET A 406 -6.89 3.76 -21.76
C MET A 406 -6.43 3.66 -23.22
N ALA A 407 -7.30 3.13 -24.08
CA ALA A 407 -7.02 3.09 -25.52
C ALA A 407 -6.95 4.50 -26.10
N ALA A 408 -5.90 4.77 -26.85
CA ALA A 408 -5.65 6.06 -27.48
C ALA A 408 -4.94 5.91 -28.83
N ARG A 409 -5.16 6.88 -29.70
CA ARG A 409 -4.42 7.06 -30.96
C ARG A 409 -3.34 8.12 -30.75
N ILE A 410 -2.11 7.81 -31.15
CA ILE A 410 -0.98 8.73 -31.12
C ILE A 410 -0.88 9.43 -32.46
N ILE A 411 -0.88 10.76 -32.44
CA ILE A 411 -0.83 11.59 -33.63
C ILE A 411 0.37 12.51 -33.52
N THR A 412 1.34 12.39 -34.43
CA THR A 412 2.43 13.34 -34.54
C THR A 412 2.05 14.46 -35.50
N HIS A 413 2.00 15.69 -35.01
CA HIS A 413 1.72 16.86 -35.83
C HIS A 413 2.55 18.06 -35.39
N ALA A 414 3.26 18.69 -36.30
CA ALA A 414 4.07 19.90 -36.05
C ALA A 414 5.04 19.71 -34.86
N ARG A 415 5.77 18.60 -34.80
CA ARG A 415 6.68 18.20 -33.68
C ARG A 415 6.02 18.05 -32.31
N ARG A 416 4.68 17.92 -32.27
CA ARG A 416 3.92 17.68 -31.05
C ARG A 416 3.27 16.31 -31.13
N LEU A 417 3.35 15.58 -30.05
CA LEU A 417 2.60 14.34 -29.86
C LEU A 417 1.24 14.65 -29.26
N LYS A 418 0.19 14.14 -29.88
CA LYS A 418 -1.19 14.25 -29.40
C LYS A 418 -1.70 12.86 -29.06
N LEU A 419 -2.28 12.72 -27.90
CA LEU A 419 -2.96 11.51 -27.47
C LEU A 419 -4.47 11.70 -27.65
N ALA A 420 -5.05 11.05 -28.66
CA ALA A 420 -6.47 11.16 -28.97
C ALA A 420 -7.24 10.01 -28.32
N LEU A 421 -8.10 10.35 -27.36
CA LEU A 421 -8.96 9.42 -26.64
C LEU A 421 -10.32 9.29 -27.30
N SER A 422 -10.93 8.10 -27.27
CA SER A 422 -12.27 7.88 -27.77
C SER A 422 -13.32 8.67 -26.97
N ARG A 423 -14.21 9.38 -27.66
CA ARG A 423 -15.34 10.08 -27.04
C ARG A 423 -16.33 9.14 -26.37
N CYS A 424 -16.37 7.88 -26.79
CA CYS A 424 -17.26 6.85 -26.24
C CYS A 424 -16.74 6.20 -24.96
N ASN A 425 -15.46 6.46 -24.56
CA ASN A 425 -14.94 5.90 -23.32
C ASN A 425 -15.53 6.64 -22.11
N PRO A 426 -16.22 5.94 -21.18
CA PRO A 426 -16.89 6.56 -20.04
C PRO A 426 -15.90 7.21 -19.05
N PHE A 427 -14.63 6.79 -19.02
CA PHE A 427 -13.59 7.32 -18.14
C PHE A 427 -12.70 8.38 -18.82
N ARG A 428 -12.99 8.74 -20.08
CA ARG A 428 -12.21 9.74 -20.82
C ARG A 428 -12.07 11.05 -20.03
N GLU A 429 -13.16 11.56 -19.49
CA GLU A 429 -13.14 12.83 -18.76
C GLU A 429 -12.31 12.73 -17.49
N ALA A 430 -12.49 11.66 -16.69
CA ALA A 430 -11.68 11.40 -15.51
C ALA A 430 -10.19 11.35 -15.86
N TRP A 431 -9.84 10.65 -16.94
CA TRP A 431 -8.46 10.57 -17.43
C TRP A 431 -7.91 11.94 -17.81
N MET A 432 -8.64 12.69 -18.64
CA MET A 432 -8.20 14.02 -19.13
C MET A 432 -8.00 15.02 -18.00
N GLN A 433 -8.88 15.05 -17.02
CA GLN A 433 -8.80 15.97 -15.90
C GLN A 433 -7.68 15.59 -14.92
N THR A 434 -7.47 14.28 -14.67
CA THR A 434 -6.35 13.79 -13.87
C THR A 434 -5.02 14.15 -14.55
N TYR A 435 -4.90 13.92 -15.85
CA TYR A 435 -3.72 14.29 -16.63
C TYR A 435 -3.45 15.81 -16.55
N ARG A 436 -4.48 16.64 -16.77
CA ARG A 436 -4.36 18.11 -16.70
C ARG A 436 -3.97 18.59 -15.29
N ALA A 437 -4.50 17.97 -14.24
CA ALA A 437 -4.14 18.31 -12.87
C ALA A 437 -2.64 18.07 -12.63
N PHE A 438 -2.10 16.96 -13.12
CA PHE A 438 -0.66 16.71 -13.03
C PHE A 438 0.14 17.63 -13.96
N ALA A 439 -0.30 17.92 -15.17
CA ALA A 439 0.40 18.82 -16.10
C ALA A 439 0.43 20.28 -15.62
N ALA A 440 -0.61 20.75 -14.94
CA ALA A 440 -0.70 22.14 -14.46
C ALA A 440 0.13 22.41 -13.18
N ALA A 441 0.45 21.37 -12.42
CA ALA A 441 1.17 21.50 -11.15
C ALA A 441 2.71 21.33 -11.31
N GLY A 442 3.22 21.22 -12.57
CA GLY A 442 4.61 21.04 -12.97
C GLY A 442 5.37 22.32 -13.34
#